data_27596c5964cd8a6635adb0b00fb2505b
#
_entry.id   27596c5964cd8a6635adb0b00fb2505b
#
_cell.length_a   1.000
_cell.length_b   1.000
_cell.length_c   1.000
_cell.angle_alpha   90.00
_cell.angle_beta   90.00
_cell.angle_gamma   90.00
#
_symmetry.space_group_name_H-M   'P 1'
#
loop_
_entity.id
_entity.type
_entity.pdbx_description
1 polymer ?
#
loop_
_entity_poly.entity_id
_entity_poly.type
_entity_poly.pdbx_seq_one_letter_code
_entity_poly.pdbx_strand_id
1 'polypeptide(L)'
;AIADAFIKVPLKTLNRHGLIAGATGTGKTKTIQVFSEQLSTFGIPVLMMDIKGDFSGIAKEGEEKPFITERHAKINIPYSTASFPVELLTLSEQNGVRLRATISEFGPVLFSRILNLNDTQAGVVSVIIKYCDDNKMPLLDKKKKKKVINYITGEGKDEIEEHYGKISTSTTGTILRKIIELEQQGADLFFGEMSFDVEDLMRIDENGKGYINVLRLTDIQDKPKLFSTFMLSLLAEIYQQMPEKGDSDQPELIIFIDEAHLIFNEASKVLLEQIETIVKLIRSKGVGIYFITQNPMDVPSGV
;
A
#
# COMPACT_ATOMS: atom_id res chain seq x y z
N ALA A 1 19.34 27.33 -2.24
CA ALA A 1 18.19 28.23 -2.18
C ALA A 1 18.69 29.64 -2.46
N ILE A 2 18.03 30.36 -3.33
CA ILE A 2 18.28 31.77 -3.60
C ILE A 2 17.37 32.57 -2.65
N ALA A 3 17.91 33.50 -1.90
CA ALA A 3 17.09 34.35 -1.06
C ALA A 3 16.01 35.03 -1.92
N ASP A 4 14.79 35.09 -1.40
CA ASP A 4 13.62 35.67 -2.04
C ASP A 4 13.06 34.97 -3.29
N ALA A 5 13.54 33.78 -3.63
CA ALA A 5 12.98 32.93 -4.69
C ALA A 5 12.29 31.70 -4.11
N PHE A 6 10.97 31.69 -4.05
CA PHE A 6 10.17 30.58 -3.55
C PHE A 6 9.55 29.80 -4.71
N ILE A 7 9.84 28.50 -4.77
CA ILE A 7 9.12 27.58 -5.64
C ILE A 7 7.87 27.10 -4.89
N LYS A 8 6.70 27.42 -5.42
CA LYS A 8 5.41 27.00 -4.86
C LYS A 8 4.85 25.86 -5.69
N VAL A 9 4.43 24.78 -5.05
CA VAL A 9 3.71 23.67 -5.68
C VAL A 9 2.23 23.84 -5.34
N PRO A 10 1.34 24.07 -6.31
CA PRO A 10 -0.09 24.22 -6.05
C PRO A 10 -0.69 22.89 -5.55
N LEU A 11 -1.50 22.92 -4.49
CA LEU A 11 -2.13 21.74 -3.92
C LEU A 11 -2.94 20.97 -4.97
N LYS A 12 -3.68 21.65 -5.84
CA LYS A 12 -4.49 21.06 -6.91
C LYS A 12 -3.72 20.21 -7.93
N THR A 13 -2.39 20.27 -7.93
CA THR A 13 -1.55 19.46 -8.83
C THR A 13 -0.92 18.26 -8.15
N LEU A 14 -1.07 18.13 -6.81
CA LEU A 14 -0.37 17.09 -6.05
C LEU A 14 -0.97 15.67 -6.26
N ASN A 15 -2.19 15.56 -6.75
CA ASN A 15 -2.79 14.28 -7.15
C ASN A 15 -2.24 13.74 -8.50
N ARG A 16 -1.27 14.45 -9.13
CA ARG A 16 -0.70 14.05 -10.43
C ARG A 16 0.52 13.15 -10.34
N HIS A 17 0.71 12.53 -9.22
CA HIS A 17 1.87 11.72 -8.89
C HIS A 17 3.21 12.46 -9.00
N GLY A 18 4.27 11.88 -8.48
CA GLY A 18 5.58 12.51 -8.48
C GLY A 18 6.73 11.52 -8.25
N LEU A 19 7.92 12.00 -8.58
CA LEU A 19 9.17 11.29 -8.35
C LEU A 19 10.13 12.16 -7.54
N ILE A 20 10.66 11.60 -6.44
CA ILE A 20 11.72 12.19 -5.63
C ILE A 20 12.95 11.31 -5.77
N ALA A 21 13.87 11.69 -6.64
CA ALA A 21 15.08 10.92 -6.90
C ALA A 21 16.32 11.62 -6.36
N GLY A 22 17.27 10.83 -5.86
CA GLY A 22 18.56 11.33 -5.41
C GLY A 22 19.40 10.26 -4.70
N ALA A 23 20.72 10.42 -4.72
CA ALA A 23 21.63 9.52 -4.05
C ALA A 23 21.43 9.50 -2.53
N THR A 24 22.00 8.52 -1.85
CA THR A 24 22.02 8.45 -0.38
C THR A 24 22.64 9.74 0.21
N GLY A 25 22.04 10.27 1.27
CA GLY A 25 22.52 11.50 1.94
C GLY A 25 22.11 12.81 1.27
N THR A 26 21.39 12.81 0.14
CA THR A 26 20.94 14.05 -0.54
C THR A 26 19.77 14.75 0.14
N GLY A 27 19.17 14.13 1.17
CA GLY A 27 18.08 14.72 1.95
C GLY A 27 16.68 14.28 1.54
N LYS A 28 16.51 13.19 0.78
CA LYS A 28 15.19 12.66 0.39
C LYS A 28 14.27 12.48 1.59
N THR A 29 14.71 11.76 2.63
CA THR A 29 13.94 11.53 3.87
C THR A 29 13.46 12.84 4.49
N LYS A 30 14.34 13.85 4.58
CA LYS A 30 13.97 15.17 5.11
C LYS A 30 12.99 15.91 4.22
N THR A 31 13.14 15.80 2.91
CA THR A 31 12.18 16.38 1.94
C THR A 31 10.79 15.82 2.15
N ILE A 32 10.68 14.49 2.30
CA ILE A 32 9.41 13.81 2.51
C ILE A 32 8.79 14.20 3.86
N GLN A 33 9.60 14.24 4.93
CA GLN A 33 9.12 14.66 6.26
C GLN A 33 8.55 16.09 6.22
N VAL A 34 9.30 17.05 5.68
CA VAL A 34 8.82 18.44 5.54
C VAL A 34 7.59 18.54 4.66
N PHE A 35 7.53 17.76 3.59
CA PHE A 35 6.38 17.74 2.70
C PHE A 35 5.14 17.17 3.40
N SER A 36 5.29 16.08 4.15
CA SER A 36 4.21 15.49 4.95
C SER A 36 3.70 16.43 6.04
N GLU A 37 4.60 17.16 6.73
CA GLU A 37 4.23 18.16 7.73
C GLU A 37 3.41 19.31 7.11
N GLN A 38 3.82 19.78 5.93
CA GLN A 38 3.08 20.82 5.22
C GLN A 38 1.70 20.33 4.75
N LEU A 39 1.62 19.13 4.17
CA LEU A 39 0.36 18.52 3.77
C LEU A 39 -0.59 18.36 4.96
N SER A 40 -0.09 17.82 6.07
CA SER A 40 -0.86 17.69 7.32
C SER A 40 -1.41 19.05 7.78
N THR A 41 -0.59 20.10 7.75
CA THR A 41 -1.01 21.46 8.12
C THR A 41 -2.16 21.98 7.24
N PHE A 42 -2.22 21.57 5.97
CA PHE A 42 -3.32 21.91 5.06
C PHE A 42 -4.52 20.94 5.15
N GLY A 43 -4.56 20.06 6.13
CA GLY A 43 -5.65 19.10 6.30
C GLY A 43 -5.60 17.95 5.31
N ILE A 44 -4.45 17.69 4.68
CA ILE A 44 -4.28 16.60 3.72
C ILE A 44 -3.61 15.43 4.43
N PRO A 45 -4.29 14.28 4.56
CA PRO A 45 -3.72 13.06 5.10
C PRO A 45 -2.59 12.51 4.24
N VAL A 46 -1.65 11.86 4.90
CA VAL A 46 -0.47 11.27 4.26
C VAL A 46 -0.30 9.83 4.68
N LEU A 47 0.05 8.95 3.74
CA LEU A 47 0.54 7.61 4.00
C LEU A 47 2.01 7.52 3.58
N MET A 48 2.89 7.25 4.53
CA MET A 48 4.33 7.08 4.31
C MET A 48 4.70 5.61 4.45
N MET A 49 5.29 5.02 3.43
CA MET A 49 5.79 3.65 3.48
C MET A 49 7.25 3.64 3.91
N ASP A 50 7.48 3.24 5.15
CA ASP A 50 8.76 3.31 5.84
C ASP A 50 9.48 1.96 5.81
N ILE A 51 10.27 1.75 4.78
CA ILE A 51 11.04 0.50 4.60
C ILE A 51 12.33 0.51 5.43
N LYS A 52 12.92 1.68 5.62
CA LYS A 52 14.19 1.83 6.37
C LYS A 52 14.01 2.10 7.87
N GLY A 53 12.83 2.51 8.30
CA GLY A 53 12.58 2.91 9.69
C GLY A 53 12.95 4.37 9.99
N ASP A 54 13.15 5.20 8.95
CA ASP A 54 13.65 6.57 9.07
C ASP A 54 12.55 7.61 9.33
N PHE A 55 11.28 7.25 9.13
CA PHE A 55 10.16 8.19 9.23
C PHE A 55 9.50 8.25 10.60
N SER A 56 9.65 7.23 11.43
CA SER A 56 8.97 7.16 12.74
C SER A 56 9.26 8.35 13.65
N GLY A 57 10.37 9.03 13.45
CA GLY A 57 10.74 10.25 14.19
C GLY A 57 9.79 11.43 14.00
N ILE A 58 8.97 11.44 12.94
CA ILE A 58 7.96 12.50 12.70
C ILE A 58 6.86 12.52 13.77
N ALA A 59 6.69 11.42 14.51
CA ALA A 59 5.72 11.30 15.61
C ALA A 59 6.07 12.15 16.84
N LYS A 60 7.27 12.71 16.90
CA LYS A 60 7.73 13.54 18.02
C LYS A 60 8.12 14.92 17.54
N GLU A 61 7.73 15.94 18.29
CA GLU A 61 8.17 17.30 18.06
C GLU A 61 9.70 17.37 18.02
N GLY A 62 10.23 18.09 17.03
CA GLY A 62 11.65 18.30 16.85
C GLY A 62 12.26 19.21 17.91
N GLU A 63 13.57 19.25 17.95
CA GLU A 63 14.34 20.18 18.78
C GLU A 63 14.89 21.30 17.92
N GLU A 64 14.88 22.51 18.46
CA GLU A 64 15.59 23.63 17.82
C GLU A 64 17.10 23.37 17.85
N LYS A 65 17.72 23.44 16.67
CA LYS A 65 19.16 23.28 16.52
C LYS A 65 19.75 24.50 15.83
N PRO A 66 20.87 25.06 16.32
CA PRO A 66 21.45 26.30 15.79
C PRO A 66 21.61 26.28 14.26
N PHE A 67 22.10 25.19 13.69
CA PHE A 67 22.33 25.07 12.24
C PHE A 67 21.01 25.13 11.42
N ILE A 68 19.89 24.70 12.00
CA ILE A 68 18.58 24.78 11.35
C ILE A 68 18.09 26.22 11.38
N THR A 69 18.13 26.86 12.55
CA THR A 69 17.72 28.25 12.73
C THR A 69 18.55 29.20 11.86
N GLU A 70 19.86 29.03 11.81
CA GLU A 70 20.76 29.78 10.93
C GLU A 70 20.43 29.60 9.44
N ARG A 71 20.12 28.35 9.03
CA ARG A 71 19.74 28.07 7.65
C ARG A 71 18.42 28.75 7.31
N HIS A 72 17.42 28.68 8.19
CA HIS A 72 16.14 29.31 7.99
C HIS A 72 16.25 30.85 7.91
N ALA A 73 17.10 31.44 8.74
CA ALA A 73 17.41 32.88 8.65
C ALA A 73 18.05 33.25 7.30
N LYS A 74 18.98 32.42 6.78
CA LYS A 74 19.61 32.65 5.47
C LYS A 74 18.66 32.57 4.28
N ILE A 75 17.60 31.75 4.37
CA ILE A 75 16.63 31.60 3.28
C ILE A 75 15.35 32.39 3.51
N ASN A 76 15.31 33.20 4.58
CA ASN A 76 14.16 34.02 4.95
C ASN A 76 12.84 33.25 5.08
N ILE A 77 12.87 32.06 5.68
CA ILE A 77 11.70 31.23 5.98
C ILE A 77 11.61 31.10 7.50
N PRO A 78 10.47 31.43 8.14
CA PRO A 78 10.29 31.22 9.57
C PRO A 78 10.46 29.72 9.93
N TYR A 79 11.05 29.46 11.08
CA TYR A 79 11.19 28.10 11.62
C TYR A 79 10.57 28.04 13.02
N SER A 80 9.78 27.01 13.23
CA SER A 80 9.29 26.61 14.56
C SER A 80 9.15 25.10 14.59
N THR A 81 9.36 24.51 15.75
CA THR A 81 9.01 23.11 15.99
C THR A 81 7.50 22.97 16.10
N ALA A 82 6.98 21.82 15.71
CA ALA A 82 5.56 21.48 15.83
C ALA A 82 5.37 19.97 15.98
N SER A 83 4.25 19.59 16.57
CA SER A 83 3.77 18.22 16.58
C SER A 83 2.65 18.02 15.57
N PHE A 84 2.55 16.80 15.04
CA PHE A 84 1.56 16.40 14.05
C PHE A 84 0.81 15.17 14.53
N PRO A 85 -0.45 14.96 14.10
CA PRO A 85 -1.15 13.72 14.36
C PRO A 85 -0.51 12.58 13.55
N VAL A 86 0.16 11.66 14.23
CA VAL A 86 0.86 10.54 13.60
C VAL A 86 0.29 9.23 14.07
N GLU A 87 0.02 8.32 13.16
CA GLU A 87 -0.31 6.93 13.46
C GLU A 87 0.73 5.98 12.89
N LEU A 88 1.20 5.05 13.72
CA LEU A 88 2.14 4.02 13.29
C LEU A 88 1.37 2.77 12.89
N LEU A 89 1.50 2.37 11.64
CA LEU A 89 0.89 1.18 11.06
C LEU A 89 1.95 0.08 10.85
N THR A 90 1.52 -1.17 10.83
CA THR A 90 2.42 -2.32 10.59
C THR A 90 1.70 -3.44 9.86
N LEU A 91 2.46 -4.24 9.10
CA LEU A 91 2.01 -5.53 8.54
C LEU A 91 2.48 -6.72 9.38
N SER A 92 3.31 -6.49 10.37
CA SER A 92 4.00 -7.51 11.15
C SER A 92 3.67 -7.45 12.63
N GLU A 93 4.55 -7.97 13.46
CA GLU A 93 4.43 -7.93 14.94
C GLU A 93 5.06 -6.67 15.55
N GLN A 94 5.54 -5.73 14.75
CA GLN A 94 6.03 -4.45 15.25
C GLN A 94 4.91 -3.66 15.94
N ASN A 95 5.30 -2.78 16.86
CA ASN A 95 4.35 -1.91 17.55
C ASN A 95 3.67 -0.97 16.54
N GLY A 96 2.35 -0.93 16.56
CA GLY A 96 1.52 -0.12 15.67
C GLY A 96 0.16 -0.77 15.43
N VAL A 97 -0.71 -0.08 14.72
CA VAL A 97 -1.98 -0.63 14.26
C VAL A 97 -1.69 -1.59 13.12
N ARG A 98 -2.11 -2.84 13.27
CA ARG A 98 -1.83 -3.88 12.27
C ARG A 98 -2.82 -3.78 11.13
N LEU A 99 -2.31 -3.65 9.90
CA LEU A 99 -3.12 -3.72 8.70
C LEU A 99 -3.25 -5.18 8.24
N ARG A 100 -4.48 -5.63 8.06
CA ARG A 100 -4.82 -6.95 7.52
C ARG A 100 -5.96 -6.84 6.53
N ALA A 101 -5.93 -7.68 5.52
CA ALA A 101 -6.99 -7.80 4.54
C ALA A 101 -7.46 -9.26 4.41
N THR A 102 -8.72 -9.44 4.05
CA THR A 102 -9.28 -10.77 3.78
C THR A 102 -9.00 -11.17 2.33
N ILE A 103 -8.95 -12.46 2.04
CA ILE A 103 -8.83 -12.93 0.65
C ILE A 103 -10.09 -12.59 -0.16
N SER A 104 -11.23 -12.55 0.49
CA SER A 104 -12.50 -12.19 -0.17
C SER A 104 -12.47 -10.76 -0.71
N GLU A 105 -11.85 -9.81 -0.02
CA GLU A 105 -11.68 -8.42 -0.49
C GLU A 105 -10.82 -8.32 -1.75
N PHE A 106 -9.79 -9.16 -1.87
CA PHE A 106 -9.00 -9.23 -3.09
C PHE A 106 -9.80 -9.68 -4.30
N GLY A 107 -10.81 -10.48 -4.08
CA GLY A 107 -11.54 -11.15 -5.12
C GLY A 107 -10.70 -12.18 -5.90
N PRO A 108 -11.35 -13.02 -6.72
CA PRO A 108 -10.67 -14.13 -7.40
C PRO A 108 -9.63 -13.67 -8.42
N VAL A 109 -9.87 -12.56 -9.10
CA VAL A 109 -8.99 -12.06 -10.17
C VAL A 109 -7.67 -11.58 -9.60
N LEU A 110 -7.71 -10.71 -8.58
CA LEU A 110 -6.51 -10.15 -7.99
C LEU A 110 -5.72 -11.24 -7.25
N PHE A 111 -6.38 -12.08 -6.48
CA PHE A 111 -5.75 -13.18 -5.76
C PHE A 111 -5.06 -14.18 -6.71
N SER A 112 -5.68 -14.49 -7.85
CA SER A 112 -5.08 -15.34 -8.87
C SER A 112 -3.81 -14.73 -9.48
N ARG A 113 -3.79 -13.42 -9.67
CA ARG A 113 -2.61 -12.69 -10.19
C ARG A 113 -1.46 -12.68 -9.18
N ILE A 114 -1.76 -12.47 -7.91
CA ILE A 114 -0.79 -12.55 -6.81
C ILE A 114 -0.08 -13.91 -6.79
N LEU A 115 -0.86 -14.98 -6.95
CA LEU A 115 -0.34 -16.35 -7.00
C LEU A 115 0.30 -16.70 -8.36
N ASN A 116 0.29 -15.80 -9.33
CA ASN A 116 0.76 -16.02 -10.71
C ASN A 116 0.16 -17.32 -11.30
N LEU A 117 -1.17 -17.38 -11.30
CA LEU A 117 -1.95 -18.51 -11.81
C LEU A 117 -2.25 -18.35 -13.30
N ASN A 118 -2.32 -19.46 -14.02
CA ASN A 118 -2.86 -19.47 -15.38
C ASN A 118 -4.41 -19.45 -15.36
N ASP A 119 -5.04 -19.27 -16.54
CA ASP A 119 -6.49 -19.10 -16.65
C ASP A 119 -7.27 -20.29 -16.06
N THR A 120 -6.81 -21.53 -16.26
CA THR A 120 -7.45 -22.71 -15.68
C THR A 120 -7.40 -22.70 -14.15
N GLN A 121 -6.25 -22.34 -13.56
CA GLN A 121 -6.06 -22.24 -12.13
C GLN A 121 -6.86 -21.07 -11.54
N ALA A 122 -6.90 -19.93 -12.24
CA ALA A 122 -7.70 -18.77 -11.87
C ALA A 122 -9.20 -19.07 -11.86
N GLY A 123 -9.67 -19.84 -12.84
CA GLY A 123 -11.05 -20.34 -12.88
C GLY A 123 -11.39 -21.19 -11.65
N VAL A 124 -10.48 -22.09 -11.22
CA VAL A 124 -10.67 -22.88 -10.00
C VAL A 124 -10.70 -22.00 -8.74
N VAL A 125 -9.83 -20.98 -8.64
CA VAL A 125 -9.87 -20.01 -7.53
C VAL A 125 -11.19 -19.26 -7.50
N SER A 126 -11.72 -18.88 -8.67
CA SER A 126 -13.03 -18.21 -8.76
C SER A 126 -14.16 -19.10 -8.24
N VAL A 127 -14.14 -20.41 -8.56
CA VAL A 127 -15.10 -21.38 -8.02
C VAL A 127 -14.95 -21.52 -6.50
N ILE A 128 -13.71 -21.60 -5.98
CA ILE A 128 -13.47 -21.73 -4.54
C ILE A 128 -14.03 -20.52 -3.78
N ILE A 129 -13.75 -19.30 -4.25
CA ILE A 129 -14.25 -18.07 -3.62
C ILE A 129 -15.77 -18.01 -3.71
N LYS A 130 -16.35 -18.27 -4.88
CA LYS A 130 -17.81 -18.31 -5.08
C LYS A 130 -18.50 -19.31 -4.15
N TYR A 131 -17.96 -20.51 -4.04
CA TYR A 131 -18.47 -21.52 -3.11
C TYR A 131 -18.44 -21.05 -1.66
N CYS A 132 -17.36 -20.40 -1.24
CA CYS A 132 -17.25 -19.85 0.09
C CYS A 132 -18.27 -18.72 0.35
N ASP A 133 -18.48 -17.84 -0.62
CA ASP A 133 -19.45 -16.76 -0.53
C ASP A 133 -20.87 -17.29 -0.45
N ASP A 134 -21.25 -18.24 -1.31
CA ASP A 134 -22.56 -18.86 -1.32
C ASP A 134 -22.89 -19.59 0.00
N ASN A 135 -21.89 -20.18 0.63
CA ASN A 135 -22.01 -20.89 1.91
C ASN A 135 -21.70 -20.01 3.14
N LYS A 136 -21.51 -18.70 2.96
CA LYS A 136 -21.17 -17.74 4.04
C LYS A 136 -19.95 -18.17 4.85
N MET A 137 -18.96 -18.75 4.18
CA MET A 137 -17.70 -19.19 4.76
C MET A 137 -16.60 -18.17 4.45
N PRO A 138 -16.33 -17.19 5.31
CA PRO A 138 -15.29 -16.19 5.03
C PRO A 138 -13.91 -16.86 4.97
N LEU A 139 -13.17 -16.59 3.88
CA LEU A 139 -11.78 -17.04 3.69
C LEU A 139 -10.82 -16.14 4.47
N LEU A 140 -10.97 -16.11 5.80
CA LEU A 140 -10.23 -15.20 6.67
C LEU A 140 -8.82 -15.70 6.97
N ASP A 141 -8.62 -17.02 7.11
CA ASP A 141 -7.39 -17.56 7.65
C ASP A 141 -6.88 -18.83 6.94
N LYS A 142 -5.64 -19.17 7.26
CA LYS A 142 -4.87 -20.32 6.76
C LYS A 142 -5.57 -21.66 6.95
N LYS A 143 -6.18 -21.89 8.12
CA LYS A 143 -6.81 -23.19 8.45
C LYS A 143 -8.07 -23.40 7.63
N LYS A 144 -8.85 -22.33 7.44
CA LYS A 144 -10.08 -22.37 6.67
C LYS A 144 -9.81 -22.62 5.18
N LYS A 145 -8.78 -21.96 4.59
CA LYS A 145 -8.37 -22.19 3.19
C LYS A 145 -8.05 -23.64 2.89
N LYS A 146 -7.20 -24.27 3.71
CA LYS A 146 -6.83 -25.68 3.53
C LYS A 146 -8.03 -26.62 3.70
N LYS A 147 -8.92 -26.34 4.67
CA LYS A 147 -10.13 -27.11 4.87
C LYS A 147 -11.06 -27.04 3.65
N VAL A 148 -11.28 -25.84 3.11
CA VAL A 148 -12.14 -25.64 1.92
C VAL A 148 -11.55 -26.38 0.71
N ILE A 149 -10.25 -26.21 0.42
CA ILE A 149 -9.61 -26.91 -0.70
C ILE A 149 -9.68 -28.45 -0.54
N ASN A 150 -9.43 -28.93 0.66
CA ASN A 150 -9.54 -30.36 0.94
C ASN A 150 -10.97 -30.87 0.81
N TYR A 151 -11.96 -30.11 1.25
CA TYR A 151 -13.37 -30.44 1.10
C TYR A 151 -13.79 -30.52 -0.38
N ILE A 152 -13.47 -29.49 -1.15
CA ILE A 152 -13.77 -29.39 -2.59
C ILE A 152 -13.15 -30.55 -3.39
N THR A 153 -11.99 -31.04 -2.97
CA THR A 153 -11.30 -32.15 -3.66
C THR A 153 -11.57 -33.52 -3.07
N GLY A 154 -12.23 -33.58 -1.93
CA GLY A 154 -12.54 -34.78 -1.17
C GLY A 154 -14.04 -34.98 -1.00
N GLU A 155 -14.54 -34.78 0.20
CA GLU A 155 -15.93 -35.11 0.58
C GLU A 155 -16.98 -34.30 -0.21
N GLY A 156 -16.70 -33.03 -0.55
CA GLY A 156 -17.60 -32.15 -1.30
C GLY A 156 -17.45 -32.21 -2.82
N LYS A 157 -16.63 -33.13 -3.34
CA LYS A 157 -16.29 -33.18 -4.77
C LYS A 157 -17.50 -33.30 -5.66
N ASP A 158 -18.42 -34.22 -5.34
CA ASP A 158 -19.60 -34.48 -6.17
C ASP A 158 -20.57 -33.28 -6.17
N GLU A 159 -20.75 -32.61 -5.04
CA GLU A 159 -21.52 -31.38 -4.91
C GLU A 159 -20.94 -30.26 -5.76
N ILE A 160 -19.62 -30.11 -5.72
CA ILE A 160 -18.92 -29.08 -6.50
C ILE A 160 -18.96 -29.36 -7.99
N GLU A 161 -18.80 -30.62 -8.41
CA GLU A 161 -18.92 -31.01 -9.82
C GLU A 161 -20.34 -30.78 -10.36
N GLU A 162 -21.35 -30.96 -9.56
CA GLU A 162 -22.76 -30.75 -9.94
C GLU A 162 -23.07 -29.26 -10.15
N HIS A 163 -22.61 -28.39 -9.25
CA HIS A 163 -22.99 -26.96 -9.24
C HIS A 163 -22.00 -26.04 -9.92
N TYR A 164 -20.71 -26.38 -9.92
CA TYR A 164 -19.62 -25.49 -10.38
C TYR A 164 -18.71 -26.11 -11.44
N GLY A 165 -18.97 -27.38 -11.79
CA GLY A 165 -18.19 -28.10 -12.79
C GLY A 165 -16.95 -28.82 -12.22
N LYS A 166 -16.36 -29.67 -13.08
CA LYS A 166 -15.28 -30.57 -12.68
C LYS A 166 -13.98 -29.84 -12.36
N ILE A 167 -13.43 -30.07 -11.16
CA ILE A 167 -12.16 -29.54 -10.71
C ILE A 167 -11.11 -30.66 -10.64
N SER A 168 -9.97 -30.44 -11.31
CA SER A 168 -8.85 -31.36 -11.29
C SER A 168 -8.07 -31.28 -9.98
N THR A 169 -7.79 -32.43 -9.36
CA THR A 169 -6.93 -32.50 -8.16
C THR A 169 -5.50 -32.03 -8.42
N SER A 170 -5.01 -32.17 -9.65
CA SER A 170 -3.71 -31.66 -10.06
C SER A 170 -3.69 -30.10 -10.03
N THR A 171 -4.76 -29.47 -10.48
CA THR A 171 -4.91 -28.02 -10.48
C THR A 171 -4.99 -27.47 -9.06
N THR A 172 -5.81 -28.06 -8.20
CA THR A 172 -5.92 -27.66 -6.79
C THR A 172 -4.63 -27.87 -6.02
N GLY A 173 -3.92 -28.97 -6.29
CA GLY A 173 -2.59 -29.23 -5.72
C GLY A 173 -1.56 -28.16 -6.11
N THR A 174 -1.63 -27.63 -7.33
CA THR A 174 -0.75 -26.55 -7.78
C THR A 174 -1.11 -25.24 -7.09
N ILE A 175 -2.39 -24.90 -7.00
CA ILE A 175 -2.86 -23.71 -6.27
C ILE A 175 -2.42 -23.76 -4.81
N LEU A 176 -2.59 -24.91 -4.15
CA LEU A 176 -2.19 -25.10 -2.75
C LEU A 176 -0.68 -24.88 -2.53
N ARG A 177 0.17 -25.39 -3.44
CA ARG A 177 1.62 -25.14 -3.37
C ARG A 177 1.97 -23.66 -3.48
N LYS A 178 1.30 -22.94 -4.38
CA LYS A 178 1.52 -21.49 -4.55
C LYS A 178 1.03 -20.67 -3.35
N ILE A 179 -0.06 -21.08 -2.72
CA ILE A 179 -0.52 -20.49 -1.45
C ILE A 179 0.52 -20.74 -0.35
N ILE A 180 1.03 -21.96 -0.23
CA ILE A 180 2.08 -22.29 0.76
C ILE A 180 3.35 -21.48 0.51
N GLU A 181 3.77 -21.33 -0.76
CA GLU A 181 4.93 -20.49 -1.12
C GLU A 181 4.73 -19.05 -0.65
N LEU A 182 3.56 -18.46 -0.89
CA LEU A 182 3.23 -17.11 -0.45
C LEU A 182 3.18 -17.00 1.09
N GLU A 183 2.62 -18.02 1.75
CA GLU A 183 2.62 -18.10 3.23
C GLU A 183 4.04 -18.16 3.81
N GLN A 184 4.97 -18.89 3.19
CA GLN A 184 6.36 -18.96 3.63
C GLN A 184 7.08 -17.61 3.51
N GLN A 185 6.59 -16.74 2.65
CA GLN A 185 7.08 -15.36 2.54
C GLN A 185 6.41 -14.40 3.57
N GLY A 186 5.58 -14.91 4.46
CA GLY A 186 4.95 -14.13 5.53
C GLY A 186 3.58 -13.56 5.17
N ALA A 187 2.92 -14.08 4.13
CA ALA A 187 1.58 -13.60 3.75
C ALA A 187 0.53 -13.82 4.85
N ASP A 188 0.76 -14.73 5.77
CA ASP A 188 -0.08 -14.94 6.95
C ASP A 188 -0.01 -13.81 7.98
N LEU A 189 0.99 -12.93 7.88
CA LEU A 189 1.04 -11.68 8.64
C LEU A 189 0.02 -10.66 8.12
N PHE A 190 -0.22 -10.67 6.82
CA PHE A 190 -1.09 -9.73 6.15
C PHE A 190 -2.52 -10.24 5.96
N PHE A 191 -2.69 -11.52 5.56
CA PHE A 191 -4.01 -12.12 5.40
C PHE A 191 -4.62 -12.51 6.74
N GLY A 192 -5.81 -12.02 7.02
CA GLY A 192 -6.53 -12.30 8.24
C GLY A 192 -7.88 -11.63 8.29
N GLU A 193 -8.42 -11.46 9.48
CA GLU A 193 -9.60 -10.65 9.70
C GLU A 193 -9.25 -9.17 9.42
N MET A 194 -10.11 -8.48 8.65
CA MET A 194 -9.92 -7.07 8.32
C MET A 194 -9.74 -6.23 9.57
N SER A 195 -8.76 -5.35 9.57
CA SER A 195 -8.39 -4.57 10.75
C SER A 195 -8.29 -3.07 10.52
N PHE A 196 -8.55 -2.61 9.29
CA PHE A 196 -8.58 -1.18 8.97
C PHE A 196 -9.58 -0.91 7.83
N ASP A 197 -10.04 0.32 7.77
CA ASP A 197 -10.80 0.88 6.65
C ASP A 197 -9.92 1.90 5.92
N VAL A 198 -10.18 2.12 4.62
CA VAL A 198 -9.49 3.18 3.85
C VAL A 198 -9.75 4.56 4.45
N GLU A 199 -10.93 4.77 5.02
CA GLU A 199 -11.28 6.01 5.72
C GLU A 199 -10.36 6.31 6.91
N ASP A 200 -9.79 5.29 7.56
CA ASP A 200 -8.82 5.45 8.63
C ASP A 200 -7.53 6.15 8.16
N LEU A 201 -7.17 5.98 6.89
CA LEU A 201 -6.00 6.65 6.30
C LEU A 201 -6.26 8.12 5.97
N MET A 202 -7.54 8.54 5.92
CA MET A 202 -7.97 9.89 5.50
C MET A 202 -8.43 10.77 6.66
N ARG A 203 -8.09 10.40 7.90
CA ARG A 203 -8.52 11.13 9.11
C ARG A 203 -7.87 12.51 9.19
N ILE A 204 -8.64 13.45 9.74
CA ILE A 204 -8.23 14.81 10.08
C ILE A 204 -8.44 14.98 11.59
N ASP A 205 -7.51 15.61 12.29
CA ASP A 205 -7.63 15.87 13.72
C ASP A 205 -8.59 17.03 14.03
N GLU A 206 -8.86 17.26 15.31
CA GLU A 206 -9.72 18.34 15.79
C GLU A 206 -9.21 19.76 15.45
N ASN A 207 -7.93 19.90 15.10
CA ASN A 207 -7.30 21.15 14.71
C ASN A 207 -7.27 21.35 13.19
N GLY A 208 -7.87 20.43 12.42
CA GLY A 208 -7.90 20.47 10.97
C GLY A 208 -6.63 19.95 10.31
N LYS A 209 -5.72 19.29 11.05
CA LYS A 209 -4.52 18.68 10.47
C LYS A 209 -4.80 17.26 9.95
N GLY A 210 -4.32 16.95 8.75
CA GLY A 210 -4.36 15.59 8.20
C GLY A 210 -3.45 14.63 8.98
N TYR A 211 -3.91 13.41 9.24
CA TYR A 211 -3.07 12.38 9.87
C TYR A 211 -1.90 11.99 8.97
N ILE A 212 -0.74 11.80 9.59
CA ILE A 212 0.45 11.23 8.95
C ILE A 212 0.52 9.76 9.37
N ASN A 213 0.09 8.88 8.48
CA ASN A 213 0.13 7.43 8.69
C ASN A 213 1.50 6.91 8.26
N VAL A 214 2.26 6.33 9.18
CA VAL A 214 3.59 5.76 8.88
C VAL A 214 3.49 4.25 8.92
N LEU A 215 3.48 3.63 7.75
CA LEU A 215 3.45 2.17 7.60
C LEU A 215 4.89 1.62 7.68
N ARG A 216 5.17 0.94 8.77
CA ARG A 216 6.48 0.36 9.06
C ARG A 216 6.64 -0.99 8.35
N LEU A 217 7.65 -1.08 7.50
CA LEU A 217 7.90 -2.21 6.59
C LEU A 217 9.32 -2.77 6.72
N THR A 218 10.05 -2.41 7.79
CA THR A 218 11.46 -2.77 7.96
C THR A 218 11.73 -4.27 8.01
N ASP A 219 10.77 -5.07 8.44
CA ASP A 219 10.84 -6.52 8.56
C ASP A 219 10.27 -7.29 7.36
N ILE A 220 9.86 -6.57 6.31
CA ILE A 220 9.42 -7.19 5.05
C ILE A 220 10.22 -6.73 3.83
N GLN A 221 11.28 -5.97 4.02
CA GLN A 221 12.14 -5.49 2.93
C GLN A 221 12.84 -6.62 2.15
N ASP A 222 13.04 -7.77 2.78
CA ASP A 222 13.57 -9.01 2.19
C ASP A 222 12.49 -9.91 1.56
N LYS A 223 11.23 -9.43 1.51
CA LYS A 223 10.06 -10.15 1.00
C LYS A 223 9.35 -9.37 -0.11
N PRO A 224 10.00 -9.15 -1.24
CA PRO A 224 9.50 -8.23 -2.29
C PRO A 224 8.16 -8.67 -2.91
N LYS A 225 7.90 -9.99 -3.01
CA LYS A 225 6.59 -10.47 -3.48
C LYS A 225 5.47 -10.11 -2.49
N LEU A 226 5.73 -10.22 -1.18
CA LEU A 226 4.76 -9.82 -0.16
C LEU A 226 4.49 -8.33 -0.23
N PHE A 227 5.56 -7.52 -0.36
CA PHE A 227 5.45 -6.08 -0.47
C PHE A 227 4.65 -5.65 -1.71
N SER A 228 4.98 -6.18 -2.89
CA SER A 228 4.24 -5.89 -4.13
C SER A 228 2.78 -6.32 -4.07
N THR A 229 2.51 -7.47 -3.42
CA THR A 229 1.15 -7.97 -3.18
C THR A 229 0.35 -7.02 -2.29
N PHE A 230 0.94 -6.63 -1.16
CA PHE A 230 0.33 -5.68 -0.25
C PHE A 230 0.04 -4.34 -0.94
N MET A 231 1.02 -3.82 -1.67
CA MET A 231 0.87 -2.57 -2.42
C MET A 231 -0.30 -2.61 -3.40
N LEU A 232 -0.36 -3.67 -4.19
CA LEU A 232 -1.45 -3.83 -5.15
C LEU A 232 -2.80 -3.89 -4.44
N SER A 233 -2.89 -4.62 -3.32
CA SER A 233 -4.09 -4.71 -2.51
C SER A 233 -4.53 -3.35 -1.97
N LEU A 234 -3.62 -2.66 -1.30
CA LEU A 234 -3.91 -1.35 -0.71
C LEU A 234 -4.35 -0.33 -1.75
N LEU A 235 -3.65 -0.25 -2.87
CA LEU A 235 -4.00 0.67 -3.96
C LEU A 235 -5.34 0.30 -4.60
N ALA A 236 -5.64 -1.00 -4.76
CA ALA A 236 -6.91 -1.47 -5.28
C ALA A 236 -8.08 -1.14 -4.32
N GLU A 237 -7.88 -1.34 -3.03
CA GLU A 237 -8.83 -1.02 -1.97
C GLU A 237 -9.15 0.49 -1.95
N ILE A 238 -8.12 1.32 -1.93
CA ILE A 238 -8.27 2.78 -2.01
C ILE A 238 -9.04 3.18 -3.28
N TYR A 239 -8.68 2.59 -4.43
CA TYR A 239 -9.35 2.88 -5.69
C TYR A 239 -10.84 2.48 -5.69
N GLN A 240 -11.17 1.35 -5.08
CA GLN A 240 -12.55 0.84 -5.05
C GLN A 240 -13.44 1.61 -4.07
N GLN A 241 -12.92 1.93 -2.89
CA GLN A 241 -13.72 2.56 -1.82
C GLN A 241 -13.85 4.06 -1.99
N MET A 242 -12.83 4.75 -2.52
CA MET A 242 -12.92 6.20 -2.68
C MET A 242 -13.84 6.62 -3.82
N PRO A 243 -14.69 7.64 -3.58
CA PRO A 243 -15.54 8.20 -4.64
C PRO A 243 -14.72 8.94 -5.70
N GLU A 244 -15.26 9.05 -6.91
CA GLU A 244 -14.69 9.92 -7.93
C GLU A 244 -14.79 11.39 -7.49
N LYS A 245 -13.66 12.10 -7.51
CA LYS A 245 -13.57 13.52 -7.09
C LYS A 245 -13.38 14.48 -8.26
N GLY A 246 -12.89 13.96 -9.40
CA GLY A 246 -12.55 14.82 -10.53
C GLY A 246 -11.41 15.79 -10.22
N ASP A 247 -11.50 17.01 -10.75
CA ASP A 247 -10.51 18.06 -10.48
C ASP A 247 -10.89 18.81 -9.18
N SER A 248 -10.32 18.37 -8.06
CA SER A 248 -10.44 19.03 -6.77
C SER A 248 -9.32 20.05 -6.54
N ASP A 249 -9.55 21.03 -5.67
CA ASP A 249 -8.57 22.08 -5.34
C ASP A 249 -7.40 21.54 -4.50
N GLN A 250 -7.55 20.37 -3.89
CA GLN A 250 -6.51 19.70 -3.11
C GLN A 250 -6.68 18.18 -3.20
N PRO A 251 -5.63 17.38 -2.97
CA PRO A 251 -5.73 15.93 -2.90
C PRO A 251 -6.46 15.47 -1.64
N GLU A 252 -7.07 14.30 -1.72
CA GLU A 252 -7.72 13.62 -0.60
C GLU A 252 -6.70 12.82 0.24
N LEU A 253 -5.67 12.29 -0.41
CA LEU A 253 -4.61 11.49 0.22
C LEU A 253 -3.32 11.60 -0.61
N ILE A 254 -2.19 11.73 0.08
CA ILE A 254 -0.86 11.61 -0.55
C ILE A 254 -0.16 10.36 -0.02
N ILE A 255 0.35 9.54 -0.93
CA ILE A 255 1.09 8.32 -0.60
C ILE A 255 2.55 8.51 -1.00
N PHE A 256 3.46 8.38 -0.03
CA PHE A 256 4.91 8.34 -0.26
C PHE A 256 5.41 6.90 -0.19
N ILE A 257 6.04 6.46 -1.26
CA ILE A 257 6.58 5.09 -1.38
C ILE A 257 8.10 5.18 -1.42
N ASP A 258 8.74 4.92 -0.29
CA ASP A 258 10.20 4.88 -0.23
C ASP A 258 10.74 3.59 -0.85
N GLU A 259 11.97 3.66 -1.36
CA GLU A 259 12.64 2.56 -2.07
C GLU A 259 11.74 1.91 -3.14
N ALA A 260 11.16 2.73 -3.99
CA ALA A 260 10.17 2.31 -5.01
C ALA A 260 10.65 1.14 -5.88
N HIS A 261 11.96 0.97 -6.05
CA HIS A 261 12.54 -0.15 -6.77
C HIS A 261 12.12 -1.53 -6.20
N LEU A 262 11.82 -1.63 -4.90
CA LEU A 262 11.37 -2.88 -4.29
C LEU A 262 9.99 -3.33 -4.77
N ILE A 263 9.15 -2.39 -5.23
CA ILE A 263 7.87 -2.74 -5.85
C ILE A 263 8.09 -3.30 -7.24
N PHE A 264 9.00 -2.68 -8.01
CA PHE A 264 9.08 -2.90 -9.44
C PHE A 264 10.06 -4.01 -9.83
N ASN A 265 11.19 -4.19 -9.11
CA ASN A 265 12.27 -5.08 -9.54
C ASN A 265 11.95 -6.57 -9.48
N GLU A 266 11.10 -7.00 -8.53
CA GLU A 266 10.80 -8.43 -8.34
C GLU A 266 9.33 -8.79 -8.53
N ALA A 267 8.49 -7.83 -8.89
CA ALA A 267 7.11 -8.10 -9.24
C ALA A 267 6.99 -8.82 -10.58
N SER A 268 6.06 -9.75 -10.71
CA SER A 268 5.75 -10.36 -12.00
C SER A 268 5.24 -9.28 -12.98
N LYS A 269 5.47 -9.49 -14.27
CA LYS A 269 4.99 -8.56 -15.31
C LYS A 269 3.50 -8.23 -15.17
N VAL A 270 2.68 -9.25 -14.86
CA VAL A 270 1.23 -9.09 -14.67
C VAL A 270 0.93 -8.20 -13.45
N LEU A 271 1.69 -8.35 -12.36
CA LEU A 271 1.54 -7.55 -11.15
C LEU A 271 1.92 -6.09 -11.41
N LEU A 272 3.02 -5.86 -12.14
CA LEU A 272 3.44 -4.51 -12.56
C LEU A 272 2.39 -3.81 -13.41
N GLU A 273 1.84 -4.48 -14.43
CA GLU A 273 0.78 -3.93 -15.29
C GLU A 273 -0.47 -3.53 -14.49
N GLN A 274 -0.77 -4.25 -13.41
CA GLN A 274 -1.89 -3.90 -12.52
C GLN A 274 -1.57 -2.68 -11.65
N ILE A 275 -0.39 -2.62 -11.07
CA ILE A 275 0.05 -1.46 -10.29
C ILE A 275 0.03 -0.21 -11.17
N GLU A 276 0.61 -0.28 -12.37
CA GLU A 276 0.59 0.83 -13.34
C GLU A 276 -0.83 1.27 -13.70
N THR A 277 -1.73 0.31 -13.89
CA THR A 277 -3.13 0.61 -14.22
C THR A 277 -3.82 1.35 -13.08
N ILE A 278 -3.68 0.84 -11.84
CA ILE A 278 -4.31 1.47 -10.68
C ILE A 278 -3.70 2.85 -10.40
N VAL A 279 -2.38 2.99 -10.50
CA VAL A 279 -1.69 4.29 -10.31
C VAL A 279 -2.24 5.34 -11.28
N LYS A 280 -2.47 4.98 -12.55
CA LYS A 280 -3.08 5.90 -13.54
C LYS A 280 -4.52 6.29 -13.19
N LEU A 281 -5.29 5.35 -12.66
CA LEU A 281 -6.72 5.56 -12.38
C LEU A 281 -6.97 6.26 -11.05
N ILE A 282 -6.15 6.01 -10.02
CA ILE A 282 -6.36 6.48 -8.65
C ILE A 282 -6.32 8.02 -8.54
N ARG A 283 -5.73 8.67 -9.53
CA ARG A 283 -5.73 10.13 -9.63
C ARG A 283 -7.16 10.70 -9.64
N SER A 284 -8.11 10.05 -10.32
CA SER A 284 -9.52 10.46 -10.37
C SER A 284 -10.20 10.45 -9.00
N LYS A 285 -9.61 9.71 -8.04
CA LYS A 285 -10.05 9.66 -6.64
C LYS A 285 -9.42 10.75 -5.77
N GLY A 286 -8.63 11.64 -6.35
CA GLY A 286 -7.90 12.67 -5.60
C GLY A 286 -6.63 12.18 -4.89
N VAL A 287 -6.13 11.00 -5.23
CA VAL A 287 -4.93 10.43 -4.59
C VAL A 287 -3.68 10.74 -5.39
N GLY A 288 -2.67 11.29 -4.73
CA GLY A 288 -1.33 11.48 -5.28
C GLY A 288 -0.35 10.44 -4.76
N ILE A 289 0.42 9.82 -5.65
CA ILE A 289 1.47 8.86 -5.30
C ILE A 289 2.83 9.45 -5.66
N TYR A 290 3.75 9.44 -4.70
CA TYR A 290 5.11 9.92 -4.86
C TYR A 290 6.08 8.77 -4.64
N PHE A 291 6.80 8.44 -5.69
CA PHE A 291 7.83 7.40 -5.66
C PHE A 291 9.16 8.01 -5.25
N ILE A 292 9.83 7.36 -4.30
CA ILE A 292 11.13 7.79 -3.79
C ILE A 292 12.14 6.71 -4.14
N THR A 293 13.23 7.09 -4.81
CA THR A 293 14.28 6.15 -5.23
C THR A 293 15.62 6.83 -5.34
N GLN A 294 16.67 6.04 -5.45
CA GLN A 294 18.02 6.54 -5.73
C GLN A 294 18.22 6.75 -7.25
N ASN A 295 17.63 5.90 -8.07
CA ASN A 295 17.76 5.95 -9.51
C ASN A 295 16.38 6.17 -10.16
N PRO A 296 16.17 7.26 -10.92
CA PRO A 296 14.91 7.52 -11.61
C PRO A 296 14.44 6.38 -12.53
N MET A 297 15.37 5.59 -13.05
CA MET A 297 15.06 4.47 -13.95
C MET A 297 14.42 3.26 -13.24
N ASP A 298 14.40 3.25 -11.92
CA ASP A 298 13.74 2.20 -11.13
C ASP A 298 12.21 2.26 -11.24
N VAL A 299 11.66 3.42 -11.60
CA VAL A 299 10.22 3.60 -11.81
C VAL A 299 9.90 3.41 -13.28
N PRO A 300 9.00 2.49 -13.63
CA PRO A 300 8.59 2.27 -15.02
C PRO A 300 8.04 3.52 -15.69
N SER A 301 8.36 3.72 -16.96
CA SER A 301 7.86 4.87 -17.74
C SER A 301 6.34 4.90 -17.91
N GLY A 302 5.67 3.80 -17.61
CA GLY A 302 4.23 3.69 -17.63
C GLY A 302 3.52 4.23 -16.39
N VAL A 303 4.25 4.50 -15.31
CA VAL A 303 3.80 5.07 -14.05
C VAL A 303 4.05 6.57 -14.05
#